data_9addc95a1c447f1896bbaa742d36a8f0
#
_entry.id   9addc95a1c447f1896bbaa742d36a8f0
#
_cell.length_a   1.000
_cell.length_b   1.000
_cell.length_c   1.000
_cell.angle_alpha   90.00
_cell.angle_beta   90.00
_cell.angle_gamma   90.00
#
_symmetry.space_group_name_H-M   'P 1'
#
loop_
_entity.id
_entity.type
_entity.pdbx_description
1 polymer ?
#
loop_
_entity_poly.entity_id
_entity_poly.type
_entity_poly.pdbx_seq_one_letter_code
_entity_poly.pdbx_strand_id
1 'polypeptide(L)'
;THCISSAASDVYKRQTKDYIFDIDRFTSFEGNTGPYILYTIVRIKSILNRFAEEGGNLEAGTILDPVNDSQKNLMLQLTGFGATVENAFEEKAPHKICAYIYEVSNAFNSFYHETKILSEENEAQKASFIQLLKLTKKVLETCIDLLGFSAPDRM
;
A
#
# COMPACT_ATOMS: atom_id res chain seq x y z
N THR A 1 3.10 1.86 18.88
CA THR A 1 2.20 1.13 17.96
C THR A 1 0.72 1.29 18.32
N HIS A 2 0.38 1.69 19.54
CA HIS A 2 -1.03 1.83 19.99
C HIS A 2 -1.72 3.11 19.50
N CYS A 3 -0.99 4.09 18.99
CA CYS A 3 -1.56 5.38 18.59
C CYS A 3 -2.33 5.39 17.27
N ILE A 4 -2.11 4.39 16.42
CA ILE A 4 -2.62 4.38 15.05
C ILE A 4 -4.12 4.05 14.99
N SER A 5 -4.59 3.14 15.85
CA SER A 5 -5.96 2.64 15.77
C SER A 5 -6.99 3.65 16.28
N SER A 6 -6.72 4.39 17.35
CA SER A 6 -7.67 5.35 17.89
C SER A 6 -7.72 6.66 17.09
N ALA A 7 -6.57 7.22 16.74
CA ALA A 7 -6.51 8.44 15.95
C ALA A 7 -7.05 8.22 14.52
N ALA A 8 -6.68 7.13 13.86
CA ALA A 8 -7.19 6.80 12.54
C ALA A 8 -8.68 6.50 12.54
N SER A 9 -9.20 5.85 13.58
CA SER A 9 -10.63 5.57 13.72
C SER A 9 -11.45 6.83 13.97
N ASP A 10 -10.93 7.73 14.80
CA ASP A 10 -11.52 9.04 15.10
C ASP A 10 -11.60 9.90 13.83
N VAL A 11 -10.52 9.96 13.10
CA VAL A 11 -10.40 10.65 11.82
C VAL A 11 -11.29 10.02 10.74
N TYR A 12 -11.36 8.68 10.68
CA TYR A 12 -12.16 7.95 9.70
C TYR A 12 -13.65 8.26 9.80
N LYS A 13 -14.17 8.51 10.99
CA LYS A 13 -15.61 8.72 11.23
C LYS A 13 -16.03 10.19 11.33
N ARG A 14 -15.13 11.14 11.14
CA ARG A 14 -15.38 12.60 11.29
C ARG A 14 -16.03 12.97 12.63
N GLN A 15 -15.93 12.14 13.66
CA GLN A 15 -16.49 12.34 15.01
C GLN A 15 -17.99 12.70 15.05
N THR A 16 -18.74 12.47 13.96
CA THR A 16 -20.17 12.83 13.89
C THR A 16 -21.11 11.68 14.28
N LYS A 17 -20.54 10.51 14.51
CA LYS A 17 -21.32 9.32 14.92
C LYS A 17 -20.57 8.55 16.00
N ASP A 18 -21.30 8.06 16.99
CA ASP A 18 -20.77 7.12 17.97
C ASP A 18 -20.28 5.85 17.29
N TYR A 19 -19.15 5.31 17.75
CA TYR A 19 -18.66 4.01 17.30
C TYR A 19 -18.25 3.15 18.50
N ILE A 20 -18.41 1.86 18.36
CA ILE A 20 -17.94 0.90 19.35
C ILE A 20 -16.48 0.57 19.03
N PHE A 21 -15.60 0.87 19.98
CA PHE A 21 -14.19 0.49 19.87
C PHE A 21 -14.04 -1.00 20.20
N ASP A 22 -13.64 -1.79 19.21
CA ASP A 22 -13.41 -3.23 19.31
C ASP A 22 -11.92 -3.50 19.04
N ILE A 23 -11.20 -3.86 20.09
CA ILE A 23 -9.75 -4.10 20.03
C ILE A 23 -9.44 -5.24 19.05
N ASP A 24 -10.17 -6.34 19.10
CA ASP A 24 -9.91 -7.53 18.29
C ASP A 24 -10.07 -7.19 16.80
N ARG A 25 -11.09 -6.43 16.46
CA ARG A 25 -11.34 -5.96 15.12
C ARG A 25 -10.27 -4.98 14.62
N PHE A 26 -9.82 -4.04 15.47
CA PHE A 26 -8.84 -3.01 15.07
C PHE A 26 -7.40 -3.54 15.01
N THR A 27 -7.11 -4.64 15.70
CA THR A 27 -5.80 -5.32 15.65
C THR A 27 -5.74 -6.48 14.67
N SER A 28 -6.84 -6.79 14.00
CA SER A 28 -6.91 -7.83 12.97
C SER A 28 -6.00 -7.53 11.79
N PHE A 29 -5.43 -8.58 11.21
CA PHE A 29 -4.70 -8.52 9.92
C PHE A 29 -5.64 -8.59 8.70
N GLU A 30 -6.94 -8.48 8.91
CA GLU A 30 -7.96 -8.50 7.86
C GLU A 30 -8.75 -7.20 7.86
N GLY A 31 -9.18 -6.77 6.67
CA GLY A 31 -9.97 -5.56 6.48
C GLY A 31 -9.15 -4.27 6.54
N ASN A 32 -9.84 -3.14 6.65
CA ASN A 32 -9.21 -1.81 6.69
C ASN A 32 -8.64 -1.52 8.09
N THR A 33 -7.49 -2.10 8.40
CA THR A 33 -6.81 -2.02 9.70
C THR A 33 -5.36 -1.60 9.53
N GLY A 34 -4.79 -1.00 10.59
CA GLY A 34 -3.37 -0.63 10.62
C GLY A 34 -2.44 -1.83 10.35
N PRO A 35 -2.60 -2.97 11.06
CA PRO A 35 -1.79 -4.17 10.83
C PRO A 35 -1.84 -4.68 9.39
N TYR A 36 -3.00 -4.68 8.74
CA TYR A 36 -3.13 -5.09 7.34
C TYR A 36 -2.29 -4.22 6.38
N ILE A 37 -2.35 -2.91 6.56
CA ILE A 37 -1.59 -1.96 5.74
C ILE A 37 -0.08 -2.13 5.97
N LEU A 38 0.34 -2.18 7.23
CA LEU A 38 1.75 -2.37 7.59
C LEU A 38 2.30 -3.68 7.05
N TYR A 39 1.53 -4.77 7.18
CA TYR A 39 1.90 -6.08 6.62
C TYR A 39 2.06 -6.03 5.10
N THR A 40 1.19 -5.30 4.40
CA THR A 40 1.31 -5.11 2.95
C THR A 40 2.62 -4.41 2.59
N ILE A 41 2.99 -3.34 3.29
CA ILE A 41 4.25 -2.62 3.06
C ILE A 41 5.46 -3.53 3.34
N VAL A 42 5.45 -4.26 4.45
CA VAL A 42 6.53 -5.19 4.82
C VAL A 42 6.67 -6.31 3.79
N ARG A 43 5.56 -6.82 3.25
CA ARG A 43 5.57 -7.79 2.15
C ARG A 43 6.27 -7.22 0.91
N ILE A 44 5.96 -5.99 0.51
CA ILE A 44 6.63 -5.34 -0.62
C ILE A 44 8.13 -5.20 -0.34
N LYS A 45 8.51 -4.73 0.85
CA LYS A 45 9.92 -4.62 1.27
C LYS A 45 10.63 -5.98 1.14
N SER A 46 10.00 -7.05 1.62
CA SER A 46 10.55 -8.41 1.56
C SER A 46 10.79 -8.89 0.13
N ILE A 47 9.87 -8.62 -0.79
CA ILE A 47 10.03 -8.98 -2.21
C ILE A 47 11.20 -8.22 -2.83
N LEU A 48 11.28 -6.89 -2.59
CA LEU A 48 12.35 -6.05 -3.12
C LEU A 48 13.72 -6.47 -2.56
N ASN A 49 13.81 -6.76 -1.26
CA ASN A 49 15.04 -7.23 -0.63
C ASN A 49 15.49 -8.56 -1.21
N ARG A 50 14.57 -9.52 -1.35
CA ARG A 50 14.87 -10.82 -1.95
C ARG A 50 15.37 -10.68 -3.39
N PHE A 51 14.75 -9.83 -4.19
CA PHE A 51 15.22 -9.57 -5.55
C PHE A 51 16.65 -9.00 -5.57
N ALA A 52 16.99 -8.10 -4.64
CA ALA A 52 18.34 -7.55 -4.50
C ALA A 52 19.35 -8.62 -4.03
N GLU A 53 18.99 -9.48 -3.07
CA GLU A 53 19.80 -10.59 -2.59
C GLU A 53 20.11 -11.62 -3.70
N GLU A 54 19.19 -11.83 -4.63
CA GLU A 54 19.37 -12.67 -5.83
C GLU A 54 20.21 -11.98 -6.94
N GLY A 55 20.76 -10.78 -6.65
CA GLY A 55 21.62 -10.03 -7.58
C GLY A 55 20.86 -9.12 -8.56
N GLY A 56 19.56 -8.94 -8.36
CA GLY A 56 18.74 -8.06 -9.18
C GLY A 56 19.05 -6.59 -9.00
N ASN A 57 18.99 -5.81 -10.09
CA ASN A 57 19.20 -4.36 -10.05
C ASN A 57 17.86 -3.63 -9.83
N LEU A 58 17.66 -3.09 -8.63
CA LEU A 58 16.47 -2.35 -8.25
C LEU A 58 16.27 -1.03 -9.03
N GLU A 59 17.29 -0.52 -9.68
CA GLU A 59 17.21 0.72 -10.48
C GLU A 59 17.05 0.45 -11.99
N ALA A 60 17.05 -0.82 -12.39
CA ALA A 60 16.89 -1.19 -13.79
C ALA A 60 15.43 -1.20 -14.22
N GLY A 61 15.20 -0.87 -15.48
CA GLY A 61 13.90 -0.98 -16.14
C GLY A 61 12.95 0.20 -15.91
N THR A 62 11.85 0.13 -16.61
CA THR A 62 10.73 1.09 -16.55
C THR A 62 9.43 0.31 -16.39
N ILE A 63 8.38 0.96 -15.93
CA ILE A 63 7.05 0.37 -15.89
C ILE A 63 6.54 0.24 -17.33
N LEU A 64 6.23 -0.98 -17.72
CA LEU A 64 5.66 -1.33 -19.03
C LEU A 64 4.13 -1.41 -18.97
N ASP A 65 3.51 -1.59 -20.15
CA ASP A 65 2.08 -1.84 -20.22
C ASP A 65 1.67 -3.06 -19.39
N PRO A 66 0.50 -3.03 -18.74
CA PRO A 66 0.06 -4.11 -17.87
C PRO A 66 -0.22 -5.38 -18.67
N VAL A 67 0.22 -6.53 -18.12
CA VAL A 67 -0.01 -7.85 -18.73
C VAL A 67 -1.28 -8.52 -18.27
N ASN A 68 -1.89 -8.04 -17.18
CA ASN A 68 -3.16 -8.53 -16.64
C ASN A 68 -3.97 -7.43 -15.98
N ASP A 69 -5.24 -7.74 -15.67
CA ASP A 69 -6.18 -6.77 -15.12
C ASP A 69 -5.82 -6.35 -13.69
N SER A 70 -5.23 -7.22 -12.88
CA SER A 70 -4.82 -6.88 -11.52
C SER A 70 -3.64 -5.89 -11.52
N GLN A 71 -2.66 -6.06 -12.41
CA GLN A 71 -1.59 -5.09 -12.60
C GLN A 71 -2.15 -3.74 -13.07
N LYS A 72 -3.04 -3.76 -14.07
CA LYS A 72 -3.70 -2.55 -14.58
C LYS A 72 -4.46 -1.82 -13.48
N ASN A 73 -5.21 -2.57 -12.66
CA ASN A 73 -5.95 -1.98 -11.53
C ASN A 73 -5.00 -1.32 -10.52
N LEU A 74 -3.90 -1.97 -10.14
CA LEU A 74 -2.89 -1.38 -9.26
C LEU A 74 -2.32 -0.09 -9.86
N MET A 75 -1.96 -0.10 -11.13
CA MET A 75 -1.44 1.09 -11.82
C MET A 75 -2.45 2.23 -11.82
N LEU A 76 -3.72 1.96 -12.08
CA LEU A 76 -4.80 2.95 -12.04
C LEU A 76 -5.00 3.51 -10.63
N GLN A 77 -4.99 2.66 -9.59
CA GLN A 77 -5.08 3.14 -8.21
C GLN A 77 -3.93 4.10 -7.86
N LEU A 78 -2.71 3.80 -8.29
CA LEU A 78 -1.56 4.66 -8.02
C LEU A 78 -1.67 6.04 -8.68
N THR A 79 -2.34 6.18 -9.82
CA THR A 79 -2.56 7.49 -10.47
C THR A 79 -3.46 8.41 -9.65
N GLY A 80 -4.30 7.86 -8.77
CA GLY A 80 -5.21 8.61 -7.90
C GLY A 80 -4.53 9.32 -6.72
N PHE A 81 -3.23 9.09 -6.48
CA PHE A 81 -2.53 9.61 -5.29
C PHE A 81 -2.63 11.13 -5.14
N GLY A 82 -2.28 11.89 -6.20
CA GLY A 82 -2.29 13.37 -6.15
C GLY A 82 -3.68 13.92 -5.81
N ALA A 83 -4.69 13.49 -6.56
CA ALA A 83 -6.07 13.92 -6.33
C ALA A 83 -6.59 13.54 -4.93
N THR A 84 -6.20 12.38 -4.41
CA THR A 84 -6.58 11.97 -3.05
C THR A 84 -5.98 12.88 -1.99
N VAL A 85 -4.69 13.22 -2.11
CA VAL A 85 -4.02 14.10 -1.14
C VAL A 85 -4.60 15.51 -1.20
N GLU A 86 -4.82 16.07 -2.39
CA GLU A 86 -5.46 17.37 -2.58
C GLU A 86 -6.85 17.41 -1.95
N ASN A 87 -7.71 16.45 -2.26
CA ASN A 87 -9.05 16.34 -1.70
C ASN A 87 -9.05 16.17 -0.17
N ALA A 88 -8.11 15.38 0.35
CA ALA A 88 -7.98 15.18 1.80
C ALA A 88 -7.56 16.48 2.50
N PHE A 89 -6.69 17.27 1.88
CA PHE A 89 -6.25 18.56 2.39
C PHE A 89 -7.37 19.60 2.36
N GLU A 90 -8.03 19.79 1.21
CA GLU A 90 -9.11 20.77 1.03
C GLU A 90 -10.27 20.53 1.98
N GLU A 91 -10.68 19.27 2.12
CA GLU A 91 -11.80 18.88 2.99
C GLU A 91 -11.39 18.65 4.45
N LYS A 92 -10.09 18.79 4.80
CA LYS A 92 -9.56 18.45 6.13
C LYS A 92 -10.00 17.05 6.57
N ALA A 93 -9.88 16.09 5.66
CA ALA A 93 -10.45 14.76 5.77
C ALA A 93 -9.40 13.65 5.63
N PRO A 94 -8.48 13.46 6.62
CA PRO A 94 -7.41 12.45 6.54
C PRO A 94 -7.93 11.01 6.39
N HIS A 95 -9.18 10.73 6.75
CA HIS A 95 -9.80 9.44 6.50
C HIS A 95 -9.86 9.06 5.01
N LYS A 96 -9.81 10.02 4.07
CA LYS A 96 -9.71 9.76 2.64
C LYS A 96 -8.38 9.10 2.27
N ILE A 97 -7.30 9.52 2.95
CA ILE A 97 -5.98 8.87 2.80
C ILE A 97 -6.05 7.43 3.33
N CYS A 98 -6.70 7.21 4.48
CA CYS A 98 -6.88 5.85 5.02
C CYS A 98 -7.64 4.94 4.06
N ALA A 99 -8.73 5.42 3.46
CA ALA A 99 -9.48 4.67 2.46
C ALA A 99 -8.63 4.36 1.22
N TYR A 100 -7.90 5.35 0.72
CA TYR A 100 -7.02 5.19 -0.44
C TYR A 100 -5.92 4.15 -0.21
N ILE A 101 -5.24 4.20 0.96
CA ILE A 101 -4.20 3.22 1.32
C ILE A 101 -4.78 1.79 1.29
N TYR A 102 -5.98 1.62 1.80
CA TYR A 102 -6.66 0.32 1.81
C TYR A 102 -6.93 -0.19 0.41
N GLU A 103 -7.44 0.65 -0.51
CA GLU A 103 -7.69 0.28 -1.90
C GLU A 103 -6.39 -0.06 -2.64
N VAL A 104 -5.33 0.72 -2.46
CA VAL A 104 -4.01 0.41 -3.04
C VAL A 104 -3.46 -0.91 -2.49
N SER A 105 -3.64 -1.17 -1.19
CA SER A 105 -3.19 -2.42 -0.57
C SER A 105 -3.95 -3.64 -1.12
N ASN A 106 -5.26 -3.51 -1.33
CA ASN A 106 -6.08 -4.56 -1.95
C ASN A 106 -5.65 -4.81 -3.40
N ALA A 107 -5.46 -3.75 -4.19
CA ALA A 107 -5.02 -3.87 -5.57
C ALA A 107 -3.63 -4.53 -5.66
N PHE A 108 -2.70 -4.16 -4.77
CA PHE A 108 -1.40 -4.82 -4.69
C PHE A 108 -1.53 -6.30 -4.32
N ASN A 109 -2.34 -6.66 -3.33
CA ASN A 109 -2.50 -8.05 -2.92
C ASN A 109 -3.10 -8.90 -4.05
N SER A 110 -4.09 -8.38 -4.81
CA SER A 110 -4.62 -9.06 -6.01
C SER A 110 -3.52 -9.28 -7.05
N PHE A 111 -2.74 -8.25 -7.37
CA PHE A 111 -1.60 -8.36 -8.29
C PHE A 111 -0.58 -9.40 -7.82
N TYR A 112 -0.22 -9.38 -6.54
CA TYR A 112 0.73 -10.33 -5.95
C TYR A 112 0.25 -11.78 -6.02
N HIS A 113 -1.04 -12.03 -5.82
CA HIS A 113 -1.61 -13.38 -5.89
C HIS A 113 -1.70 -13.92 -7.32
N GLU A 114 -1.96 -13.06 -8.29
CA GLU A 114 -2.13 -13.45 -9.69
C GLU A 114 -0.82 -13.48 -10.49
N THR A 115 0.24 -12.86 -9.98
CA THR A 115 1.49 -12.65 -10.73
C THR A 115 2.69 -13.26 -10.02
N LYS A 116 3.43 -14.11 -10.73
CA LYS A 116 4.69 -14.69 -10.22
C LYS A 116 5.84 -13.70 -10.41
N ILE A 117 5.91 -12.65 -9.58
CA ILE A 117 6.80 -11.50 -9.76
C ILE A 117 8.27 -11.90 -9.88
N LEU A 118 8.80 -12.68 -8.93
CA LEU A 118 10.21 -13.08 -8.91
C LEU A 118 10.56 -14.21 -9.88
N SER A 119 9.58 -15.02 -10.24
CA SER A 119 9.73 -16.15 -11.17
C SER A 119 9.35 -15.79 -12.61
N GLU A 120 9.19 -14.50 -12.94
CA GLU A 120 8.97 -14.05 -14.30
C GLU A 120 10.24 -14.31 -15.13
N GLU A 121 10.07 -14.97 -16.28
CA GLU A 121 11.17 -15.33 -17.17
C GLU A 121 11.63 -14.16 -18.06
N ASN A 122 10.70 -13.27 -18.40
CA ASN A 122 11.01 -12.06 -19.17
C ASN A 122 11.63 -11.01 -18.25
N GLU A 123 12.92 -10.80 -18.38
CA GLU A 123 13.69 -9.85 -17.56
C GLU A 123 13.17 -8.41 -17.64
N ALA A 124 12.70 -7.96 -18.82
CA ALA A 124 12.12 -6.63 -18.96
C ALA A 124 10.79 -6.51 -18.19
N GLN A 125 9.97 -7.55 -18.23
CA GLN A 125 8.70 -7.59 -17.50
C GLN A 125 8.92 -7.72 -16.00
N LYS A 126 9.90 -8.54 -15.57
CA LYS A 126 10.31 -8.64 -14.16
C LYS A 126 10.77 -7.28 -13.64
N ALA A 127 11.64 -6.60 -14.37
CA ALA A 127 12.10 -5.25 -14.01
C ALA A 127 10.93 -4.25 -13.91
N SER A 128 9.95 -4.33 -14.83
CA SER A 128 8.72 -3.53 -14.77
C SER A 128 7.93 -3.80 -13.48
N PHE A 129 7.76 -5.06 -13.09
CA PHE A 129 7.08 -5.40 -11.83
C PHE A 129 7.83 -4.83 -10.62
N ILE A 130 9.16 -4.91 -10.60
CA ILE A 130 9.97 -4.34 -9.51
C ILE A 130 9.81 -2.81 -9.43
N GLN A 131 9.80 -2.10 -10.56
CA GLN A 131 9.55 -0.64 -10.55
C GLN A 131 8.14 -0.31 -10.06
N LEU A 132 7.13 -1.10 -10.45
CA LEU A 132 5.77 -0.94 -9.96
C LEU A 132 5.69 -1.16 -8.43
N LEU A 133 6.38 -2.17 -7.89
CA LEU A 133 6.47 -2.40 -6.45
C LEU A 133 7.17 -1.25 -5.71
N LYS A 134 8.27 -0.71 -6.26
CA LYS A 134 8.96 0.46 -5.69
C LYS A 134 8.03 1.66 -5.61
N LEU A 135 7.28 1.92 -6.69
CA LEU A 135 6.31 3.02 -6.73
C LEU A 135 5.18 2.79 -5.71
N THR A 136 4.62 1.58 -5.67
CA THR A 136 3.57 1.22 -4.70
C THR A 136 4.05 1.42 -3.26
N LYS A 137 5.25 0.92 -2.93
CA LYS A 137 5.88 1.12 -1.62
C LYS A 137 6.00 2.60 -1.28
N LYS A 138 6.55 3.41 -2.21
CA LYS A 138 6.74 4.85 -2.00
C LYS A 138 5.42 5.56 -1.73
N VAL A 139 4.37 5.25 -2.49
CA VAL A 139 3.04 5.84 -2.29
C VAL A 139 2.46 5.47 -0.93
N LEU A 140 2.50 4.18 -0.56
CA LEU A 140 1.99 3.72 0.73
C LEU A 140 2.77 4.33 1.91
N GLU A 141 4.12 4.34 1.85
CA GLU A 141 4.96 4.95 2.89
C GLU A 141 4.71 6.47 3.01
N THR A 142 4.55 7.18 1.90
CA THR A 142 4.20 8.61 1.92
C THR A 142 2.84 8.84 2.59
N CYS A 143 1.85 8.02 2.27
CA CYS A 143 0.52 8.14 2.86
C CYS A 143 0.53 7.90 4.38
N ILE A 144 1.24 6.86 4.86
CA ILE A 144 1.32 6.60 6.29
C ILE A 144 2.13 7.67 7.04
N ASP A 145 3.15 8.25 6.40
CA ASP A 145 3.91 9.38 6.95
C ASP A 145 3.01 10.62 7.12
N LEU A 146 2.16 10.93 6.12
CA LEU A 146 1.14 11.98 6.23
C LEU A 146 0.14 11.74 7.37
N LEU A 147 -0.08 10.49 7.75
CA LEU A 147 -0.93 10.08 8.89
C LEU A 147 -0.16 10.02 10.22
N GLY A 148 1.14 10.31 10.21
CA GLY A 148 1.97 10.42 11.40
C GLY A 148 2.54 9.11 11.92
N PHE A 149 2.70 8.09 11.08
CA PHE A 149 3.32 6.82 11.48
C PHE A 149 4.18 6.21 10.36
N SER A 150 4.99 5.22 10.71
CA SER A 150 5.91 4.56 9.78
C SER A 150 5.75 3.04 9.81
N ALA A 151 6.10 2.39 8.70
CA ALA A 151 6.10 0.94 8.62
C ALA A 151 7.40 0.37 9.21
N PRO A 152 7.33 -0.72 9.99
CA PRO A 152 8.49 -1.45 10.44
C PRO A 152 9.20 -2.12 9.25
N ASP A 153 10.44 -2.57 9.47
CA ASP A 153 11.18 -3.31 8.46
C ASP A 153 10.78 -4.78 8.41
N ARG A 154 10.26 -5.31 9.51
CA ARG A 154 9.77 -6.71 9.66
C ARG A 154 8.53 -6.76 10.54
N MET A 155 7.64 -7.67 10.24
CA MET A 155 6.47 -8.05 11.03
C MET A 155 6.40 -9.56 11.16
#